data_53ab80177d0905f23c47d7f1ffe47406
#
_entry.id   53ab80177d0905f23c47d7f1ffe47406
#
_cell.length_a   1.000
_cell.length_b   1.000
_cell.length_c   1.000
_cell.angle_alpha   90.00
_cell.angle_beta   90.00
_cell.angle_gamma   90.00
#
_symmetry.space_group_name_H-M   'P 1'
#
loop_
_entity.id
_entity.type
_entity.pdbx_description
1 polymer ?
#
loop_
_entity_poly.entity_id
_entity_poly.type
_entity_poly.pdbx_seq_one_letter_code
_entity_poly.pdbx_strand_id
1 'polypeptide(L)'
;MTHVARFAPTDSTVLVLGETGTGKELVARAIHRQSRRAGEALVCVNCAAIPETLIESELFGYEKGAFTGANANRMGLIEAADGGTLFLDEIGELPMEAQARLLRFIQEGEIRRIGSVHSRKVNVRLICATHRDLQTLAAEGRFRQDLFYRINVLRLSLPALRDRGKDILYLAETLLARQVEKVTSMMLAAAIHMYDELRELGLEGFGTKVAEKPATPKDE
;
A
#
# COMPACT_ATOMS: atom_id res chain seq x y z
N MET A 1 4.68 17.83 -5.12
CA MET A 1 3.88 17.26 -6.24
C MET A 1 4.66 17.12 -7.56
N THR A 2 5.67 17.91 -7.83
CA THR A 2 6.43 17.92 -9.09
C THR A 2 7.10 16.57 -9.44
N HIS A 3 7.65 15.85 -8.45
CA HIS A 3 8.31 14.56 -8.69
C HIS A 3 7.35 13.43 -9.03
N VAL A 4 6.15 13.39 -8.40
CA VAL A 4 5.13 12.36 -8.70
C VAL A 4 4.69 12.48 -10.17
N ALA A 5 4.32 13.67 -10.62
CA ALA A 5 3.90 13.91 -11.99
C ALA A 5 5.00 13.57 -13.03
N ARG A 6 6.28 13.76 -12.65
CA ARG A 6 7.42 13.45 -13.50
C ARG A 6 7.71 11.94 -13.58
N PHE A 7 7.53 11.21 -12.49
CA PHE A 7 7.84 9.78 -12.42
C PHE A 7 6.67 8.88 -12.86
N ALA A 8 5.43 9.35 -12.66
CA ALA A 8 4.23 8.57 -12.95
C ALA A 8 4.16 8.04 -14.39
N PRO A 9 4.49 8.81 -15.45
CA PRO A 9 4.37 8.33 -16.82
C PRO A 9 5.42 7.29 -17.23
N THR A 10 6.47 7.08 -16.41
CA THR A 10 7.55 6.13 -16.71
C THR A 10 7.24 4.75 -16.16
N ASP A 11 7.79 3.68 -16.75
CA ASP A 11 7.75 2.32 -16.20
C ASP A 11 8.97 2.00 -15.32
N SER A 12 9.84 2.98 -15.10
CA SER A 12 11.03 2.82 -14.27
C SER A 12 10.66 2.53 -12.81
N THR A 13 11.50 1.75 -12.14
CA THR A 13 11.38 1.49 -10.70
C THR A 13 11.53 2.79 -9.91
N VAL A 14 10.66 3.01 -8.94
CA VAL A 14 10.70 4.15 -8.03
C VAL A 14 11.04 3.67 -6.62
N LEU A 15 12.06 4.27 -6.01
CA LEU A 15 12.41 4.05 -4.61
C LEU A 15 11.99 5.25 -3.77
N VAL A 16 11.02 5.05 -2.87
CA VAL A 16 10.50 6.06 -1.95
C VAL A 16 11.19 5.90 -0.60
N LEU A 17 11.90 6.92 -0.16
CA LEU A 17 12.61 6.96 1.11
C LEU A 17 11.91 7.92 2.06
N GLY A 18 11.83 7.55 3.33
CA GLY A 18 11.29 8.42 4.37
C GLY A 18 10.99 7.66 5.66
N GLU A 19 10.96 8.37 6.77
CA GLU A 19 10.63 7.82 8.07
C GLU A 19 9.26 7.13 8.07
N THR A 20 9.01 6.28 9.06
CA THR A 20 7.69 5.67 9.26
C THR A 20 6.64 6.76 9.47
N GLY A 21 5.47 6.59 8.84
CA GLY A 21 4.37 7.57 8.93
C GLY A 21 4.48 8.77 7.99
N THR A 22 5.52 8.90 7.15
CA THR A 22 5.67 10.02 6.20
C THR A 22 4.71 9.99 5.02
N GLY A 23 3.93 8.89 4.85
CA GLY A 23 2.97 8.74 3.75
C GLY A 23 3.58 8.10 2.50
N LYS A 24 4.57 7.23 2.61
CA LYS A 24 5.20 6.51 1.50
C LYS A 24 4.17 5.78 0.64
N GLU A 25 3.20 5.11 1.25
CA GLU A 25 2.12 4.42 0.54
C GLU A 25 1.20 5.39 -0.22
N LEU A 26 0.87 6.56 0.36
CA LEU A 26 0.06 7.57 -0.33
C LEU A 26 0.75 8.08 -1.60
N VAL A 27 2.06 8.24 -1.54
CA VAL A 27 2.87 8.62 -2.70
C VAL A 27 2.90 7.52 -3.74
N ALA A 28 3.06 6.25 -3.36
CA ALA A 28 3.02 5.12 -4.28
C ALA A 28 1.66 5.03 -5.00
N ARG A 29 0.56 5.18 -4.26
CA ARG A 29 -0.80 5.24 -4.82
C ARG A 29 -0.98 6.43 -5.77
N ALA A 30 -0.41 7.60 -5.44
CA ALA A 30 -0.47 8.78 -6.32
C ALA A 30 0.34 8.57 -7.62
N ILE A 31 1.52 7.94 -7.55
CA ILE A 31 2.31 7.55 -8.72
C ILE A 31 1.53 6.59 -9.62
N HIS A 32 0.92 5.56 -9.04
CA HIS A 32 0.11 4.59 -9.79
C HIS A 32 -1.08 5.27 -10.48
N ARG A 33 -1.88 6.06 -9.75
CA ARG A 33 -3.06 6.76 -10.29
C ARG A 33 -2.75 7.73 -11.45
N GLN A 34 -1.54 8.27 -11.50
CA GLN A 34 -1.10 9.19 -12.56
C GLN A 34 -0.27 8.48 -13.64
N SER A 35 -0.12 7.15 -13.54
CA SER A 35 0.65 6.35 -14.50
C SER A 35 -0.21 5.89 -15.68
N ARG A 36 0.46 5.31 -16.68
CA ARG A 36 -0.21 4.62 -17.79
C ARG A 36 -0.97 3.37 -17.37
N ARG A 37 -0.73 2.88 -16.14
CA ARG A 37 -1.33 1.69 -15.54
C ARG A 37 -2.40 2.03 -14.48
N ALA A 38 -2.94 3.25 -14.51
CA ALA A 38 -3.90 3.74 -13.51
C ALA A 38 -5.21 2.92 -13.44
N GLY A 39 -5.58 2.25 -14.53
CA GLY A 39 -6.74 1.35 -14.60
C GLY A 39 -6.45 -0.10 -14.24
N GLU A 40 -5.16 -0.43 -14.02
CA GLU A 40 -4.71 -1.79 -13.73
C GLU A 40 -4.58 -2.03 -12.21
N ALA A 41 -4.26 -3.26 -11.83
CA ALA A 41 -4.10 -3.63 -10.43
C ALA A 41 -2.93 -2.88 -9.76
N LEU A 42 -3.16 -2.40 -8.54
CA LEU A 42 -2.12 -1.97 -7.62
C LEU A 42 -2.07 -2.95 -6.45
N VAL A 43 -1.07 -3.83 -6.45
CA VAL A 43 -0.83 -4.78 -5.37
C VAL A 43 0.12 -4.14 -4.37
N CYS A 44 -0.33 -3.95 -3.12
CA CYS A 44 0.46 -3.36 -2.04
C CYS A 44 0.86 -4.46 -1.04
N VAL A 45 2.15 -4.53 -0.74
CA VAL A 45 2.73 -5.51 0.18
C VAL A 45 3.60 -4.78 1.20
N ASN A 46 3.32 -4.97 2.48
CA ASN A 46 4.21 -4.55 3.54
C ASN A 46 5.10 -5.74 3.95
N CYS A 47 6.38 -5.69 3.57
CA CYS A 47 7.33 -6.77 3.81
C CYS A 47 7.58 -7.01 5.31
N ALA A 48 7.46 -5.99 6.14
CA ALA A 48 7.61 -6.11 7.59
C ALA A 48 6.42 -6.79 8.27
N ALA A 49 5.24 -6.82 7.63
CA ALA A 49 4.04 -7.44 8.20
C ALA A 49 3.93 -8.94 7.92
N ILE A 50 4.76 -9.48 7.03
CA ILE A 50 4.76 -10.90 6.66
C ILE A 50 5.92 -11.60 7.36
N PRO A 51 5.69 -12.71 8.04
CA PRO A 51 6.77 -13.51 8.63
C PRO A 51 7.85 -13.87 7.60
N GLU A 52 9.11 -13.78 7.99
CA GLU A 52 10.26 -14.05 7.12
C GLU A 52 10.17 -15.40 6.40
N THR A 53 9.67 -16.42 7.08
CA THR A 53 9.47 -17.78 6.54
C THR A 53 8.38 -17.87 5.48
N LEU A 54 7.48 -16.90 5.40
CA LEU A 54 6.33 -16.89 4.47
C LEU A 54 6.49 -15.88 3.33
N ILE A 55 7.35 -14.85 3.50
CA ILE A 55 7.44 -13.75 2.54
C ILE A 55 7.76 -14.23 1.12
N GLU A 56 8.62 -15.22 0.99
CA GLU A 56 8.99 -15.77 -0.31
C GLU A 56 7.81 -16.47 -0.99
N SER A 57 7.07 -17.30 -0.24
CA SER A 57 5.88 -17.99 -0.76
C SER A 57 4.74 -17.02 -1.09
N GLU A 58 4.56 -15.94 -0.35
CA GLU A 58 3.58 -14.91 -0.64
C GLU A 58 3.95 -14.12 -1.90
N LEU A 59 5.21 -13.70 -2.06
CA LEU A 59 5.64 -12.91 -3.21
C LEU A 59 5.66 -13.72 -4.51
N PHE A 60 6.25 -14.91 -4.49
CA PHE A 60 6.52 -15.70 -5.70
C PHE A 60 5.52 -16.81 -5.97
N GLY A 61 4.71 -17.18 -4.95
CA GLY A 61 3.80 -18.32 -5.03
C GLY A 61 4.52 -19.66 -4.94
N TYR A 62 3.76 -20.74 -4.91
CA TYR A 62 4.31 -22.09 -4.80
C TYR A 62 3.44 -23.12 -5.55
N GLU A 63 4.06 -24.24 -5.90
CA GLU A 63 3.37 -25.40 -6.43
C GLU A 63 3.06 -26.41 -5.32
N LYS A 64 2.05 -27.22 -5.54
CA LYS A 64 1.68 -28.32 -4.65
C LYS A 64 2.91 -29.22 -4.39
N GLY A 65 3.18 -29.49 -3.11
CA GLY A 65 4.32 -30.31 -2.70
C GLY A 65 5.65 -29.57 -2.56
N ALA A 66 5.68 -28.24 -2.76
CA ALA A 66 6.90 -27.43 -2.64
C ALA A 66 7.52 -27.47 -1.23
N PHE A 67 6.69 -27.62 -0.21
CA PHE A 67 7.07 -27.76 1.20
C PHE A 67 5.96 -28.48 1.98
N THR A 68 6.25 -28.86 3.22
CA THR A 68 5.28 -29.47 4.14
C THR A 68 4.10 -28.53 4.39
N GLY A 69 2.89 -28.91 3.93
CA GLY A 69 1.70 -28.06 4.00
C GLY A 69 1.30 -27.40 2.69
N ALA A 70 2.10 -27.50 1.63
CA ALA A 70 1.72 -27.04 0.29
C ALA A 70 0.73 -27.98 -0.38
N ASN A 71 -0.54 -27.94 0.04
CA ASN A 71 -1.60 -28.87 -0.43
C ASN A 71 -2.17 -28.52 -1.81
N ALA A 72 -1.97 -27.28 -2.27
CA ALA A 72 -2.46 -26.77 -3.56
C ALA A 72 -1.43 -25.80 -4.16
N ASN A 73 -1.58 -25.51 -5.46
CA ASN A 73 -0.83 -24.42 -6.10
C ASN A 73 -1.36 -23.09 -5.59
N ARG A 74 -0.46 -22.14 -5.33
CA ARG A 74 -0.81 -20.77 -4.94
C ARG A 74 -0.08 -19.76 -5.81
N MET A 75 -0.84 -18.83 -6.36
CA MET A 75 -0.32 -17.71 -7.13
C MET A 75 0.34 -16.69 -6.18
N GLY A 76 1.51 -16.15 -6.57
CA GLY A 76 2.22 -15.12 -5.81
C GLY A 76 1.71 -13.72 -6.09
N LEU A 77 2.06 -12.77 -5.19
CA LEU A 77 1.66 -11.38 -5.28
C LEU A 77 2.28 -10.66 -6.49
N ILE A 78 3.48 -11.05 -6.92
CA ILE A 78 4.11 -10.51 -8.14
C ILE A 78 3.29 -10.91 -9.37
N GLU A 79 2.84 -12.17 -9.43
CA GLU A 79 2.00 -12.66 -10.52
C GLU A 79 0.61 -11.99 -10.52
N ALA A 80 0.04 -11.72 -9.34
CA ALA A 80 -1.22 -11.00 -9.18
C ALA A 80 -1.14 -9.53 -9.64
N ALA A 81 0.06 -8.96 -9.69
CA ALA A 81 0.31 -7.60 -10.18
C ALA A 81 0.60 -7.53 -11.69
N ASP A 82 0.50 -8.65 -12.42
CA ASP A 82 0.82 -8.70 -13.86
C ASP A 82 -0.04 -7.71 -14.66
N GLY A 83 0.60 -6.94 -15.53
CA GLY A 83 0.01 -5.78 -16.23
C GLY A 83 -0.06 -4.50 -15.40
N GLY A 84 -0.02 -4.60 -14.08
CA GLY A 84 -0.23 -3.52 -13.12
C GLY A 84 1.03 -3.00 -12.44
N THR A 85 0.88 -2.65 -11.16
CA THR A 85 1.94 -2.11 -10.30
C THR A 85 2.05 -2.89 -9.01
N LEU A 86 3.26 -3.26 -8.62
CA LEU A 86 3.58 -3.83 -7.32
C LEU A 86 4.23 -2.75 -6.44
N PHE A 87 3.67 -2.50 -5.29
CA PHE A 87 4.25 -1.65 -4.26
C PHE A 87 4.77 -2.51 -3.11
N LEU A 88 6.09 -2.49 -2.90
CA LEU A 88 6.77 -3.17 -1.80
C LEU A 88 7.16 -2.13 -0.74
N ASP A 89 6.39 -2.08 0.35
CA ASP A 89 6.75 -1.26 1.50
C ASP A 89 7.70 -2.00 2.41
N GLU A 90 8.63 -1.26 3.03
CA GLU A 90 9.69 -1.74 3.89
C GLU A 90 10.54 -2.85 3.22
N ILE A 91 11.00 -2.57 1.99
CA ILE A 91 11.81 -3.53 1.21
C ILE A 91 13.12 -3.93 1.89
N GLY A 92 13.62 -3.11 2.82
CA GLY A 92 14.80 -3.41 3.63
C GLY A 92 14.61 -4.55 4.63
N GLU A 93 13.37 -5.04 4.81
CA GLU A 93 13.03 -6.19 5.68
C GLU A 93 13.04 -7.52 4.93
N LEU A 94 13.23 -7.53 3.61
CA LEU A 94 13.26 -8.76 2.85
C LEU A 94 14.47 -9.64 3.24
N PRO A 95 14.27 -10.94 3.47
CA PRO A 95 15.38 -11.88 3.66
C PRO A 95 16.21 -12.02 2.37
N MET A 96 17.48 -12.39 2.53
CA MET A 96 18.45 -12.46 1.43
C MET A 96 18.00 -13.36 0.26
N GLU A 97 17.28 -14.43 0.56
CA GLU A 97 16.73 -15.36 -0.45
C GLU A 97 15.65 -14.69 -1.30
N ALA A 98 14.71 -13.98 -0.66
CA ALA A 98 13.68 -13.22 -1.35
C ALA A 98 14.29 -12.07 -2.18
N GLN A 99 15.34 -11.40 -1.66
CA GLN A 99 16.09 -10.38 -2.40
C GLN A 99 16.72 -10.94 -3.69
N ALA A 100 17.32 -12.14 -3.63
CA ALA A 100 17.92 -12.78 -4.80
C ALA A 100 16.89 -13.09 -5.89
N ARG A 101 15.72 -13.60 -5.49
CA ARG A 101 14.61 -13.87 -6.42
C ARG A 101 14.00 -12.59 -6.98
N LEU A 102 13.86 -11.54 -6.15
CA LEU A 102 13.37 -10.24 -6.58
C LEU A 102 14.30 -9.60 -7.61
N LEU A 103 15.62 -9.70 -7.40
CA LEU A 103 16.60 -9.23 -8.38
C LEU A 103 16.42 -9.91 -9.73
N ARG A 104 16.26 -11.23 -9.73
CA ARG A 104 16.04 -12.01 -10.95
C ARG A 104 14.75 -11.57 -11.66
N PHE A 105 13.66 -11.40 -10.93
CA PHE A 105 12.42 -10.86 -11.48
C PHE A 105 12.62 -9.48 -12.14
N ILE A 106 13.34 -8.55 -11.48
CA ILE A 106 13.56 -7.20 -12.01
C ILE A 106 14.47 -7.23 -13.27
N GLN A 107 15.40 -8.19 -13.36
CA GLN A 107 16.34 -8.30 -14.46
C GLN A 107 15.73 -8.98 -15.69
N GLU A 108 15.02 -10.08 -15.48
CA GLU A 108 14.54 -10.98 -16.54
C GLU A 108 13.06 -10.75 -16.90
N GLY A 109 12.29 -10.07 -16.02
CA GLY A 109 10.83 -9.95 -16.14
C GLY A 109 10.13 -11.29 -15.96
N GLU A 110 10.79 -12.24 -15.28
CA GLU A 110 10.27 -13.60 -15.09
C GLU A 110 10.21 -13.95 -13.61
N ILE A 111 9.18 -14.71 -13.26
CA ILE A 111 9.03 -15.29 -11.92
C ILE A 111 9.05 -16.81 -12.01
N ARG A 112 9.50 -17.44 -10.92
CA ARG A 112 9.43 -18.87 -10.74
C ARG A 112 8.79 -19.17 -9.40
N ARG A 113 7.71 -19.95 -9.39
CA ARG A 113 7.07 -20.40 -8.14
C ARG A 113 8.01 -21.33 -7.37
N ILE A 114 7.86 -21.36 -6.06
CA ILE A 114 8.61 -22.29 -5.20
C ILE A 114 8.20 -23.73 -5.59
N GLY A 115 9.17 -24.61 -5.77
CA GLY A 115 8.95 -25.99 -6.22
C GLY A 115 8.76 -26.14 -7.74
N SER A 116 8.67 -25.05 -8.52
CA SER A 116 8.55 -25.12 -9.98
C SER A 116 9.90 -25.06 -10.68
N VAL A 117 10.01 -25.77 -11.80
CA VAL A 117 11.11 -25.64 -12.77
C VAL A 117 10.80 -24.64 -13.87
N HIS A 118 9.53 -24.24 -14.01
CA HIS A 118 9.07 -23.35 -15.08
C HIS A 118 9.10 -21.91 -14.65
N SER A 119 9.61 -21.03 -15.53
CA SER A 119 9.51 -19.57 -15.39
C SER A 119 8.28 -19.05 -16.13
N ARG A 120 7.70 -17.97 -15.62
CA ARG A 120 6.60 -17.24 -16.26
C ARG A 120 6.99 -15.79 -16.44
N LYS A 121 6.81 -15.25 -17.63
CA LYS A 121 6.98 -13.82 -17.90
C LYS A 121 5.84 -13.02 -17.28
N VAL A 122 6.18 -11.90 -16.67
CA VAL A 122 5.23 -10.94 -16.09
C VAL A 122 5.70 -9.52 -16.40
N ASN A 123 4.75 -8.62 -16.57
CA ASN A 123 5.01 -7.21 -16.85
C ASN A 123 4.49 -6.35 -15.71
N VAL A 124 5.30 -6.15 -14.68
CA VAL A 124 4.92 -5.45 -13.47
C VAL A 124 5.78 -4.21 -13.28
N ARG A 125 5.16 -3.05 -13.06
CA ARG A 125 5.86 -1.85 -12.61
C ARG A 125 6.14 -1.96 -11.12
N LEU A 126 7.39 -1.70 -10.71
CA LEU A 126 7.81 -1.80 -9.32
C LEU A 126 7.93 -0.42 -8.67
N ILE A 127 7.33 -0.26 -7.49
CA ILE A 127 7.55 0.86 -6.57
C ILE A 127 7.99 0.25 -5.24
N CYS A 128 9.13 0.70 -4.71
CA CYS A 128 9.67 0.24 -3.44
C CYS A 128 9.66 1.37 -2.43
N ALA A 129 9.46 1.08 -1.16
CA ALA A 129 9.61 2.05 -0.09
C ALA A 129 10.37 1.46 1.10
N THR A 130 11.07 2.32 1.84
CA THR A 130 11.73 1.96 3.09
C THR A 130 12.07 3.19 3.92
N HIS A 131 12.18 3.01 5.24
CA HIS A 131 12.75 3.99 6.15
C HIS A 131 14.24 3.74 6.41
N ARG A 132 14.76 2.54 6.04
CA ARG A 132 16.14 2.13 6.29
C ARG A 132 17.09 2.68 5.24
N ASP A 133 18.34 2.89 5.63
CA ASP A 133 19.43 3.15 4.70
C ASP A 133 19.89 1.83 4.04
N LEU A 134 19.39 1.59 2.82
CA LEU A 134 19.74 0.39 2.08
C LEU A 134 21.22 0.31 1.72
N GLN A 135 21.91 1.45 1.61
CA GLN A 135 23.33 1.47 1.31
C GLN A 135 24.15 0.95 2.50
N THR A 136 23.80 1.39 3.70
CA THR A 136 24.38 0.86 4.94
C THR A 136 24.08 -0.62 5.11
N LEU A 137 22.83 -1.05 4.90
CA LEU A 137 22.47 -2.47 4.95
C LEU A 137 23.24 -3.31 3.93
N ALA A 138 23.52 -2.76 2.74
CA ALA A 138 24.31 -3.45 1.73
C ALA A 138 25.78 -3.60 2.16
N ALA A 139 26.36 -2.56 2.78
CA ALA A 139 27.71 -2.64 3.33
C ALA A 139 27.83 -3.66 4.49
N GLU A 140 26.76 -3.82 5.28
CA GLU A 140 26.65 -4.82 6.36
C GLU A 140 26.32 -6.25 5.85
N GLY A 141 26.13 -6.45 4.55
CA GLY A 141 25.75 -7.74 3.97
C GLY A 141 24.29 -8.17 4.26
N ARG A 142 23.44 -7.27 4.75
CA ARG A 142 22.02 -7.49 5.07
C ARG A 142 21.08 -7.15 3.93
N PHE A 143 21.60 -6.44 2.92
CA PHE A 143 20.91 -6.16 1.67
C PHE A 143 21.86 -6.39 0.50
N ARG A 144 21.37 -6.93 -0.61
CA ARG A 144 22.21 -7.17 -1.78
C ARG A 144 22.52 -5.88 -2.49
N GLN A 145 23.79 -5.63 -2.75
CA GLN A 145 24.25 -4.43 -3.44
C GLN A 145 23.73 -4.35 -4.89
N ASP A 146 23.66 -5.49 -5.58
CA ASP A 146 23.14 -5.58 -6.95
C ASP A 146 21.64 -5.24 -7.02
N LEU A 147 20.83 -5.69 -6.04
CA LEU A 147 19.44 -5.32 -5.92
C LEU A 147 19.29 -3.82 -5.62
N PHE A 148 20.10 -3.28 -4.70
CA PHE A 148 20.08 -1.84 -4.38
C PHE A 148 20.24 -0.98 -5.63
N TYR A 149 21.24 -1.25 -6.46
CA TYR A 149 21.45 -0.48 -7.70
C TYR A 149 20.31 -0.65 -8.70
N ARG A 150 19.65 -1.81 -8.73
CA ARG A 150 18.57 -2.07 -9.66
C ARG A 150 17.25 -1.41 -9.27
N ILE A 151 16.99 -1.19 -7.97
CA ILE A 151 15.78 -0.50 -7.49
C ILE A 151 15.98 1.00 -7.32
N ASN A 152 17.20 1.48 -7.15
CA ASN A 152 17.53 2.89 -6.93
C ASN A 152 17.65 3.67 -8.25
N VAL A 153 16.64 3.55 -9.15
CA VAL A 153 16.61 4.22 -10.46
C VAL A 153 16.01 5.62 -10.34
N LEU A 154 14.78 5.72 -9.81
CA LEU A 154 14.13 6.99 -9.53
C LEU A 154 13.95 7.11 -8.03
N ARG A 155 14.71 8.00 -7.41
CA ARG A 155 14.68 8.22 -5.96
C ARG A 155 13.76 9.36 -5.59
N LEU A 156 12.88 9.14 -4.62
CA LEU A 156 12.00 10.13 -4.03
C LEU A 156 12.15 10.09 -2.51
N SER A 157 12.66 11.17 -1.93
CA SER A 157 12.82 11.30 -0.48
C SER A 157 11.68 12.15 0.09
N LEU A 158 10.96 11.61 1.07
CA LEU A 158 9.91 12.30 1.80
C LEU A 158 10.48 12.88 3.09
N PRO A 159 10.33 14.19 3.31
CA PRO A 159 10.75 14.80 4.57
C PRO A 159 9.90 14.27 5.72
N ALA A 160 10.48 14.23 6.92
CA ALA A 160 9.75 13.92 8.12
C ALA A 160 8.63 14.95 8.38
N LEU A 161 7.60 14.57 9.13
CA LEU A 161 6.45 15.45 9.37
C LEU A 161 6.88 16.77 10.04
N ARG A 162 7.83 16.71 10.98
CA ARG A 162 8.40 17.89 11.66
C ARG A 162 9.05 18.91 10.70
N ASP A 163 9.49 18.46 9.52
CA ASP A 163 10.19 19.30 8.54
C ASP A 163 9.23 19.84 7.45
N ARG A 164 7.92 19.55 7.54
CA ARG A 164 6.91 19.94 6.55
C ARG A 164 6.20 21.26 6.85
N GLY A 165 6.54 21.93 7.95
CA GLY A 165 6.00 23.24 8.31
C GLY A 165 4.45 23.26 8.32
N LYS A 166 3.84 24.07 7.47
CA LYS A 166 2.37 24.25 7.42
C LYS A 166 1.58 23.00 6.96
N ASP A 167 2.23 22.03 6.34
CA ASP A 167 1.56 20.79 5.91
C ASP A 167 0.99 20.01 7.10
N ILE A 168 1.57 20.20 8.31
CA ILE A 168 1.11 19.58 9.56
C ILE A 168 -0.33 19.98 9.85
N LEU A 169 -0.65 21.26 9.74
CA LEU A 169 -1.99 21.78 10.01
C LEU A 169 -3.00 21.25 8.98
N TYR A 170 -2.63 21.31 7.70
CA TYR A 170 -3.48 20.77 6.63
C TYR A 170 -3.74 19.27 6.80
N LEU A 171 -2.73 18.50 7.19
CA LEU A 171 -2.88 17.07 7.45
C LEU A 171 -3.79 16.82 8.64
N ALA A 172 -3.62 17.57 9.73
CA ALA A 172 -4.47 17.49 10.92
C ALA A 172 -5.94 17.80 10.61
N GLU A 173 -6.21 18.89 9.88
CA GLU A 173 -7.55 19.24 9.40
C GLU A 173 -8.18 18.15 8.53
N THR A 174 -7.41 17.62 7.57
CA THR A 174 -7.88 16.55 6.68
C THR A 174 -8.22 15.27 7.44
N LEU A 175 -7.38 14.88 8.41
CA LEU A 175 -7.61 13.70 9.24
C LEU A 175 -8.82 13.89 10.16
N LEU A 176 -8.95 15.08 10.77
CA LEU A 176 -10.09 15.41 11.62
C LEU A 176 -11.40 15.37 10.83
N ALA A 177 -11.44 16.00 9.64
CA ALA A 177 -12.62 16.00 8.79
C ALA A 177 -13.06 14.56 8.43
N ARG A 178 -12.13 13.70 8.06
CA ARG A 178 -12.43 12.27 7.78
C ARG A 178 -12.97 11.52 8.99
N GLN A 179 -12.44 11.80 10.19
CA GLN A 179 -12.93 11.16 11.41
C GLN A 179 -14.34 11.64 11.77
N VAL A 180 -14.60 12.93 11.66
CA VAL A 180 -15.95 13.50 11.87
C VAL A 180 -16.94 12.85 10.90
N GLU A 181 -16.62 12.79 9.61
CA GLU A 181 -17.49 12.16 8.60
C GLU A 181 -17.78 10.68 8.94
N LYS A 182 -16.74 9.92 9.33
CA LYS A 182 -16.89 8.51 9.71
C LYS A 182 -17.79 8.34 10.93
N VAL A 183 -17.56 9.14 11.98
CA VAL A 183 -18.38 9.10 13.20
C VAL A 183 -19.83 9.48 12.90
N THR A 184 -20.03 10.55 12.13
CA THR A 184 -21.38 11.00 11.73
C THR A 184 -22.11 9.91 10.94
N SER A 185 -21.43 9.26 10.00
CA SER A 185 -22.00 8.16 9.21
C SER A 185 -22.36 6.95 10.07
N MET A 186 -21.50 6.59 11.03
CA MET A 186 -21.79 5.50 11.98
C MET A 186 -22.96 5.84 12.90
N MET A 187 -23.05 7.07 13.42
CA MET A 187 -24.17 7.52 14.27
C MET A 187 -25.48 7.53 13.48
N LEU A 188 -25.45 7.97 12.22
CA LEU A 188 -26.63 7.97 11.35
C LEU A 188 -27.11 6.53 11.09
N ALA A 189 -26.20 5.60 10.78
CA ALA A 189 -26.53 4.20 10.56
C ALA A 189 -27.15 3.56 11.82
N ALA A 190 -26.56 3.84 13.00
CA ALA A 190 -27.08 3.35 14.27
C ALA A 190 -28.48 3.95 14.60
N ALA A 191 -28.68 5.23 14.29
CA ALA A 191 -30.00 5.88 14.50
C ALA A 191 -31.07 5.30 13.57
N ILE A 192 -30.72 5.02 12.29
CA ILE A 192 -31.64 4.37 11.35
C ILE A 192 -32.00 2.97 11.85
N HIS A 193 -31.02 2.17 12.24
CA HIS A 193 -31.24 0.82 12.73
C HIS A 193 -32.17 0.81 13.99
N MET A 194 -31.89 1.70 14.94
CA MET A 194 -32.71 1.87 16.13
C MET A 194 -34.15 2.31 15.77
N TYR A 195 -34.29 3.19 14.77
CA TYR A 195 -35.61 3.63 14.31
C TYR A 195 -36.40 2.47 13.67
N ASP A 196 -35.75 1.66 12.86
CA ASP A 196 -36.34 0.48 12.23
C ASP A 196 -36.78 -0.54 13.28
N GLU A 197 -35.97 -0.82 14.32
CA GLU A 197 -36.32 -1.69 15.42
C GLU A 197 -37.54 -1.17 16.23
N LEU A 198 -37.59 0.15 16.53
CA LEU A 198 -38.71 0.76 17.20
C LEU A 198 -40.01 0.67 16.39
N ARG A 199 -39.89 0.82 15.08
CA ARG A 199 -41.02 0.66 14.15
C ARG A 199 -41.56 -0.78 14.12
N GLU A 200 -40.68 -1.77 14.08
CA GLU A 200 -41.06 -3.20 14.14
C GLU A 200 -41.78 -3.55 15.49
N LEU A 201 -41.43 -2.87 16.58
CA LEU A 201 -42.06 -3.03 17.88
C LEU A 201 -43.37 -2.23 18.04
N GLY A 202 -43.84 -1.52 16.99
CA GLY A 202 -45.06 -0.72 17.01
C GLY A 202 -44.95 0.54 17.88
N LEU A 203 -43.75 1.00 18.20
CA LEU A 203 -43.48 2.19 19.03
C LEU A 203 -43.26 3.44 18.16
N GLU A 204 -44.03 3.58 17.07
CA GLU A 204 -43.99 4.74 16.19
C GLU A 204 -44.50 5.98 16.94
N GLY A 205 -43.64 6.89 17.31
CA GLY A 205 -44.04 8.17 17.93
C GLY A 205 -43.03 8.81 18.88
N PHE A 206 -41.95 8.14 19.23
CA PHE A 206 -40.94 8.71 20.13
C PHE A 206 -39.89 9.58 19.42
N GLY A 207 -39.89 9.67 18.08
CA GLY A 207 -38.81 10.32 17.30
C GLY A 207 -39.17 11.66 16.63
N THR A 208 -40.41 12.14 16.68
CA THR A 208 -40.82 13.29 15.84
C THR A 208 -40.46 14.69 16.36
N LYS A 209 -39.80 14.81 17.54
CA LYS A 209 -39.43 16.11 18.13
C LYS A 209 -37.96 16.55 17.93
N VAL A 210 -37.12 15.82 17.21
CA VAL A 210 -35.70 16.14 17.11
C VAL A 210 -35.29 16.78 15.77
N ALA A 211 -36.22 16.98 14.84
CA ALA A 211 -35.93 17.51 13.50
C ALA A 211 -36.37 18.97 13.27
N GLU A 212 -36.40 19.79 14.29
CA GLU A 212 -36.45 21.24 14.08
C GLU A 212 -35.01 21.76 13.87
N LYS A 213 -34.74 22.11 12.62
CA LYS A 213 -33.53 22.77 12.18
C LYS A 213 -33.28 24.01 13.03
N PRO A 214 -32.09 24.21 13.62
CA PRO A 214 -31.81 25.48 14.31
C PRO A 214 -31.92 26.62 13.28
N ALA A 215 -32.70 27.64 13.66
CA ALA A 215 -32.90 28.85 12.89
C ALA A 215 -31.55 29.52 12.63
N THR A 216 -31.25 29.81 11.36
CA THR A 216 -30.12 30.66 10.97
C THR A 216 -30.26 32.02 11.66
N PRO A 217 -29.18 32.55 12.28
CA PRO A 217 -29.17 33.92 12.76
C PRO A 217 -29.41 34.87 11.59
N LYS A 218 -30.36 35.76 11.71
CA LYS A 218 -30.50 36.88 10.80
C LYS A 218 -29.40 37.86 11.12
N ASP A 219 -28.65 38.22 10.08
CA ASP A 219 -27.70 39.33 10.11
C ASP A 219 -28.48 40.64 10.43
N GLU A 220 -28.04 41.33 11.50
CA GLU A 220 -28.22 42.77 11.70
C GLU A 220 -26.85 43.44 11.62
#